data_8b4f6e060ed01f542569d3240c1ef7f2
#
_entry.id   8b4f6e060ed01f542569d3240c1ef7f2
#
_cell.length_a   1.000
_cell.length_b   1.000
_cell.length_c   1.000
_cell.angle_alpha   90.00
_cell.angle_beta   90.00
_cell.angle_gamma   90.00
#
_symmetry.space_group_name_H-M   'P 1'
#
loop_
_entity.id
_entity.type
_entity.pdbx_description
1 polymer ?
#
loop_
_entity_poly.entity_id
_entity_poly.type
_entity_poly.pdbx_seq_one_letter_code
_entity_poly.pdbx_strand_id
1 'polypeptide(L)'
;MGRLTLLHLTFTGANKAPATVDFSPHVTVIHGPSDTGKSFIVDAIDFVLGAKKLKEIPEQEGYSHVLLGLELPTGEHITLTRSVRGGGISLYRSNIRVEPTTPADEELAAVHNSVRTNNISRFLLNQVGLDEKWVRTNKHNETHMLSFRDLSRLFLIGETEMQAEEAPGFSGNRVNKTKETSVLKLILSGEDDSALTEVPSAQEQKKLRGAQQAVIERMLSQLESQLQNVAEPKELKTQLDKLNSTIDKHSAMIGNLTNQRGQLLLEQSKLQSADVSQHSEYSDAKVLRQRFILLRKQYENDLARLDMIAEAGNLLGYFRSGTCVFCGADPSSQHLNLECDGSANGFAVSVDSETRKTKELLDDLLATMESLDARIEALQKSIKETRRAALSLQQRIEKLDARMNPEKGSLRELLAKRSEIEKHLGLYEQVKTLEDMIRRIGGETESEVATAVAGLGLTVVGDFSAEISKRLAAWHYPSAESVRYDRNELDIIAGGQQRSAHGKGVRAILHAAFTLALAQYCFDRQLPHPGFVVLDSPLVTYRPPDQSTESDGEPPEDVVRAFYSDIQANFDGQIIIMENTDPLDPLGAEAFDICFTKHTDEGRYGFFPVVDD
;
A
#
# COMPACT_ATOMS: atom_id res chain seq x y z
N MET A 1 26.16 2.10 -0.76
CA MET A 1 26.42 0.77 -1.31
C MET A 1 25.68 0.58 -2.62
N GLY A 2 26.14 -0.36 -3.47
CA GLY A 2 25.53 -0.59 -4.77
C GLY A 2 24.15 -1.23 -4.65
N ARG A 3 23.19 -0.75 -5.44
CA ARG A 3 21.85 -1.31 -5.55
C ARG A 3 21.59 -1.74 -6.99
N LEU A 4 20.92 -2.85 -7.17
CA LEU A 4 20.44 -3.31 -8.47
C LEU A 4 19.01 -2.80 -8.65
N THR A 5 18.66 -2.47 -9.90
CA THR A 5 17.26 -2.13 -10.27
C THR A 5 16.82 -3.05 -11.40
N LEU A 6 15.68 -3.69 -11.27
CA LEU A 6 15.07 -4.49 -12.31
C LEU A 6 14.41 -3.54 -13.32
N LEU A 7 14.70 -3.70 -14.62
CA LEU A 7 14.15 -2.85 -15.68
C LEU A 7 12.98 -3.52 -16.41
N HIS A 8 13.13 -4.78 -16.76
CA HIS A 8 12.07 -5.55 -17.42
C HIS A 8 12.31 -7.05 -17.28
N LEU A 9 11.22 -7.79 -17.42
CA LEU A 9 11.23 -9.23 -17.64
C LEU A 9 10.59 -9.52 -19.00
N THR A 10 11.31 -10.23 -19.90
CA THR A 10 10.84 -10.50 -21.24
C THR A 10 11.04 -11.96 -21.60
N PHE A 11 10.03 -12.59 -22.17
CA PHE A 11 10.15 -13.92 -22.79
C PHE A 11 10.16 -13.78 -24.31
N THR A 12 11.04 -14.51 -24.97
CA THR A 12 11.20 -14.52 -26.42
C THR A 12 11.13 -15.94 -26.99
N GLY A 13 10.64 -16.07 -28.21
CA GLY A 13 10.54 -17.35 -28.94
C GLY A 13 10.42 -17.12 -30.45
N ALA A 14 10.87 -18.08 -31.26
CA ALA A 14 11.05 -17.94 -32.70
C ALA A 14 9.80 -17.48 -33.48
N ASN A 15 8.59 -17.80 -32.99
CA ASN A 15 7.31 -17.46 -33.64
C ASN A 15 6.31 -16.86 -32.64
N LYS A 16 6.78 -16.26 -31.60
CA LYS A 16 5.94 -15.64 -30.54
C LYS A 16 6.27 -14.16 -30.40
N ALA A 17 5.25 -13.36 -30.20
CA ALA A 17 5.45 -11.97 -29.80
C ALA A 17 6.16 -11.95 -28.44
N PRO A 18 7.15 -11.07 -28.23
CA PRO A 18 7.79 -10.94 -26.93
C PRO A 18 6.77 -10.64 -25.84
N ALA A 19 6.81 -11.41 -24.76
CA ALA A 19 6.01 -11.15 -23.56
C ALA A 19 6.85 -10.32 -22.58
N THR A 20 6.62 -9.02 -22.49
CA THR A 20 7.43 -8.10 -21.71
C THR A 20 6.60 -7.43 -20.62
N VAL A 21 7.15 -7.35 -19.41
CA VAL A 21 6.73 -6.46 -18.34
C VAL A 21 7.90 -5.54 -17.97
N ASP A 22 7.65 -4.26 -18.03
CA ASP A 22 8.61 -3.23 -17.60
C ASP A 22 8.37 -2.89 -16.13
N PHE A 23 9.44 -2.59 -15.40
CA PHE A 23 9.39 -2.25 -13.99
C PHE A 23 9.80 -0.79 -13.78
N SER A 24 9.05 -0.07 -12.94
CA SER A 24 9.45 1.25 -12.46
C SER A 24 10.68 1.13 -11.54
N PRO A 25 11.57 2.11 -11.53
CA PRO A 25 12.70 2.13 -10.58
C PRO A 25 12.25 2.24 -9.10
N HIS A 26 11.00 2.61 -8.84
CA HIS A 26 10.44 2.75 -7.49
C HIS A 26 9.37 1.69 -7.20
N VAL A 27 8.17 1.86 -7.71
CA VAL A 27 7.02 1.01 -7.41
C VAL A 27 6.41 0.46 -8.70
N THR A 28 6.24 -0.84 -8.76
CA THR A 28 5.44 -1.50 -9.81
C THR A 28 4.39 -2.37 -9.14
N VAL A 29 3.14 -2.15 -9.49
CA VAL A 29 2.01 -2.98 -9.06
C VAL A 29 1.44 -3.70 -10.26
N ILE A 30 1.40 -5.03 -10.19
CA ILE A 30 0.83 -5.89 -11.21
C ILE A 30 -0.39 -6.56 -10.59
N HIS A 31 -1.56 -6.18 -11.05
CA HIS A 31 -2.81 -6.65 -10.46
C HIS A 31 -3.77 -7.25 -11.48
N GLY A 32 -4.81 -7.91 -10.99
CA GLY A 32 -5.83 -8.53 -11.82
C GLY A 32 -6.21 -9.94 -11.39
N PRO A 33 -7.09 -10.62 -12.13
CA PRO A 33 -7.60 -11.95 -11.79
C PRO A 33 -6.52 -13.02 -11.63
N SER A 34 -6.84 -14.09 -10.92
CA SER A 34 -5.97 -15.28 -10.82
C SER A 34 -5.73 -15.92 -12.19
N ASP A 35 -4.64 -16.67 -12.31
CA ASP A 35 -4.22 -17.36 -13.55
C ASP A 35 -3.91 -16.42 -14.74
N THR A 36 -3.36 -15.23 -14.46
CA THR A 36 -2.87 -14.28 -15.47
C THR A 36 -1.35 -14.26 -15.57
N GLY A 37 -0.64 -15.12 -14.83
CA GLY A 37 0.81 -15.24 -14.85
C GLY A 37 1.55 -14.29 -13.91
N LYS A 38 0.88 -13.65 -12.94
CA LYS A 38 1.52 -12.75 -11.94
C LYS A 38 2.57 -13.45 -11.10
N SER A 39 2.21 -14.52 -10.40
CA SER A 39 3.15 -15.30 -9.57
C SER A 39 4.29 -15.91 -10.38
N PHE A 40 4.06 -16.22 -11.65
CA PHE A 40 5.09 -16.72 -12.55
C PHE A 40 6.21 -15.70 -12.79
N ILE A 41 5.92 -14.40 -12.69
CA ILE A 41 6.94 -13.33 -12.78
C ILE A 41 7.99 -13.49 -11.68
N VAL A 42 7.58 -13.81 -10.45
CA VAL A 42 8.52 -14.07 -9.34
C VAL A 42 9.41 -15.27 -9.65
N ASP A 43 8.79 -16.39 -10.08
CA ASP A 43 9.51 -17.61 -10.44
C ASP A 43 10.51 -17.36 -11.58
N ALA A 44 10.13 -16.52 -12.56
CA ALA A 44 10.97 -16.19 -13.71
C ALA A 44 12.16 -15.28 -13.33
N ILE A 45 11.93 -14.28 -12.48
CA ILE A 45 13.00 -13.44 -11.93
C ILE A 45 13.97 -14.32 -11.14
N ASP A 46 13.48 -15.15 -10.23
CA ASP A 46 14.29 -16.07 -9.43
C ASP A 46 15.11 -17.03 -10.31
N PHE A 47 14.48 -17.52 -11.39
CA PHE A 47 15.15 -18.40 -12.34
C PHE A 47 16.34 -17.74 -13.03
N VAL A 48 16.20 -16.52 -13.52
CA VAL A 48 17.30 -15.79 -14.17
C VAL A 48 18.39 -15.43 -13.17
N LEU A 49 18.04 -15.17 -11.91
CA LEU A 49 18.99 -14.92 -10.83
C LEU A 49 19.66 -16.19 -10.28
N GLY A 50 19.44 -17.36 -10.91
CA GLY A 50 20.20 -18.57 -10.67
C GLY A 50 19.42 -19.74 -10.03
N ALA A 51 18.11 -19.71 -9.97
CA ALA A 51 17.32 -20.88 -9.56
C ALA A 51 17.51 -22.05 -10.55
N LYS A 52 17.37 -23.28 -10.05
CA LYS A 52 17.68 -24.47 -10.85
C LYS A 52 16.70 -24.73 -11.99
N LYS A 53 15.42 -24.45 -11.75
CA LYS A 53 14.35 -24.74 -12.72
C LYS A 53 13.36 -23.58 -12.73
N LEU A 54 12.82 -23.29 -13.90
CA LEU A 54 11.63 -22.46 -14.06
C LEU A 54 10.39 -23.34 -13.89
N LYS A 55 9.37 -22.83 -13.26
CA LYS A 55 8.06 -23.50 -13.19
C LYS A 55 7.47 -23.58 -14.61
N GLU A 56 6.99 -24.73 -15.01
CA GLU A 56 6.35 -24.89 -16.29
C GLU A 56 4.87 -24.49 -16.20
N ILE A 57 4.44 -23.64 -17.11
CA ILE A 57 3.03 -23.25 -17.29
C ILE A 57 2.64 -23.38 -18.76
N PRO A 58 1.38 -23.68 -19.09
CA PRO A 58 0.96 -23.90 -20.48
C PRO A 58 1.22 -22.70 -21.39
N GLU A 59 1.03 -21.48 -20.90
CA GLU A 59 1.19 -20.22 -21.65
C GLU A 59 2.64 -19.95 -22.08
N GLN A 60 3.60 -20.61 -21.44
CA GLN A 60 5.04 -20.52 -21.78
C GLN A 60 5.38 -21.30 -23.05
N GLU A 61 4.49 -22.13 -23.57
CA GLU A 61 4.78 -22.97 -24.74
C GLU A 61 5.16 -22.11 -25.96
N GLY A 62 6.30 -22.48 -26.60
CA GLY A 62 6.86 -21.75 -27.73
C GLY A 62 7.83 -20.64 -27.39
N TYR A 63 7.98 -20.26 -26.11
CA TYR A 63 9.06 -19.37 -25.66
C TYR A 63 10.33 -20.17 -25.38
N SER A 64 11.48 -19.64 -25.82
CA SER A 64 12.79 -20.31 -25.74
C SER A 64 13.72 -19.69 -24.72
N HIS A 65 13.64 -18.37 -24.53
CA HIS A 65 14.51 -17.61 -23.64
C HIS A 65 13.74 -16.66 -22.75
N VAL A 66 14.27 -16.44 -21.56
CA VAL A 66 13.86 -15.39 -20.64
C VAL A 66 15.00 -14.38 -20.49
N LEU A 67 14.65 -13.11 -20.60
CA LEU A 67 15.53 -11.96 -20.51
C LEU A 67 15.15 -11.13 -19.29
N LEU A 68 16.12 -10.80 -18.45
CA LEU A 68 15.94 -9.90 -17.31
C LEU A 68 16.87 -8.69 -17.49
N GLY A 69 16.27 -7.52 -17.72
CA GLY A 69 16.98 -6.26 -17.76
C GLY A 69 17.28 -5.76 -16.35
N LEU A 70 18.50 -5.33 -16.12
CA LEU A 70 18.99 -4.82 -14.84
C LEU A 70 19.76 -3.52 -15.06
N GLU A 71 19.61 -2.59 -14.13
CA GLU A 71 20.52 -1.48 -13.96
C GLU A 71 21.48 -1.80 -12.81
N LEU A 72 22.76 -1.68 -13.08
CA LEU A 72 23.83 -1.89 -12.10
C LEU A 72 24.03 -0.62 -11.24
N PRO A 73 24.68 -0.73 -10.08
CA PRO A 73 25.02 0.42 -9.24
C PRO A 73 25.83 1.51 -9.93
N THR A 74 26.48 1.18 -11.03
CA THR A 74 27.24 2.10 -11.88
C THR A 74 26.36 2.93 -12.82
N GLY A 75 25.06 2.64 -12.90
CA GLY A 75 24.14 3.18 -13.91
C GLY A 75 24.20 2.45 -15.27
N GLU A 76 24.99 1.38 -15.37
CA GLU A 76 25.09 0.56 -16.57
C GLU A 76 23.88 -0.36 -16.68
N HIS A 77 23.27 -0.41 -17.85
CA HIS A 77 22.17 -1.33 -18.14
C HIS A 77 22.71 -2.64 -18.71
N ILE A 78 22.29 -3.74 -18.14
CA ILE A 78 22.61 -5.07 -18.63
C ILE A 78 21.36 -5.91 -18.86
N THR A 79 21.46 -6.94 -19.66
CA THR A 79 20.41 -7.96 -19.82
C THR A 79 21.01 -9.34 -19.58
N LEU A 80 20.41 -10.06 -18.64
CA LEU A 80 20.70 -11.47 -18.40
C LEU A 80 19.72 -12.32 -19.21
N THR A 81 20.24 -13.20 -20.05
CA THR A 81 19.43 -14.09 -20.89
C THR A 81 19.67 -15.53 -20.49
N ARG A 82 18.60 -16.29 -20.31
CA ARG A 82 18.68 -17.71 -19.99
C ARG A 82 17.66 -18.51 -20.78
N SER A 83 18.04 -19.69 -21.28
CA SER A 83 17.09 -20.61 -21.88
C SER A 83 16.05 -21.06 -20.83
N VAL A 84 14.78 -21.12 -21.20
CA VAL A 84 13.68 -21.62 -20.31
C VAL A 84 13.93 -23.05 -19.83
N ARG A 85 14.74 -23.83 -20.56
CA ARG A 85 15.14 -25.20 -20.17
C ARG A 85 16.30 -25.23 -19.17
N GLY A 86 16.84 -24.08 -18.78
CA GLY A 86 18.00 -23.98 -17.91
C GLY A 86 19.30 -23.83 -18.70
N GLY A 87 20.43 -24.13 -18.05
CA GLY A 87 21.77 -23.93 -18.62
C GLY A 87 22.49 -22.71 -18.06
N GLY A 88 23.50 -22.21 -18.80
CA GLY A 88 24.22 -20.99 -18.48
C GLY A 88 23.37 -19.74 -18.64
N ILE A 89 23.91 -18.61 -18.26
CA ILE A 89 23.28 -17.30 -18.37
C ILE A 89 24.19 -16.41 -19.20
N SER A 90 23.67 -15.90 -20.30
CA SER A 90 24.36 -14.97 -21.17
C SER A 90 24.12 -13.55 -20.70
N LEU A 91 25.18 -12.78 -20.51
CA LEU A 91 25.14 -11.39 -20.10
C LEU A 91 25.41 -10.49 -21.30
N TYR A 92 24.56 -9.49 -21.50
CA TYR A 92 24.69 -8.43 -22.50
C TYR A 92 24.74 -7.07 -21.80
N ARG A 93 25.73 -6.24 -22.14
CA ARG A 93 25.89 -4.88 -21.61
C ARG A 93 25.02 -3.87 -22.35
N SER A 94 23.74 -4.19 -22.44
CA SER A 94 22.71 -3.38 -23.07
C SER A 94 21.34 -3.81 -22.59
N ASN A 95 20.34 -2.92 -22.73
CA ASN A 95 18.95 -3.20 -22.36
C ASN A 95 18.21 -3.81 -23.56
N ILE A 96 18.11 -5.13 -23.62
CA ILE A 96 17.57 -5.90 -24.76
C ILE A 96 16.24 -6.52 -24.38
N ARG A 97 15.22 -6.38 -25.25
CA ARG A 97 13.88 -6.97 -25.10
C ARG A 97 13.49 -7.95 -26.22
N VAL A 98 14.42 -8.24 -27.08
CA VAL A 98 14.26 -9.17 -28.20
C VAL A 98 15.36 -10.22 -28.17
N GLU A 99 15.17 -11.32 -28.87
CA GLU A 99 16.21 -12.36 -28.94
C GLU A 99 17.52 -11.77 -29.47
N PRO A 100 18.64 -11.87 -28.73
CA PRO A 100 19.91 -11.28 -29.14
C PRO A 100 20.42 -11.93 -30.42
N THR A 101 20.87 -11.13 -31.37
CA THR A 101 21.51 -11.58 -32.62
C THR A 101 23.02 -11.54 -32.56
N THR A 102 23.58 -10.90 -31.51
CA THR A 102 25.01 -10.79 -31.26
C THR A 102 25.46 -11.80 -30.21
N PRO A 103 26.72 -12.23 -30.21
CA PRO A 103 27.25 -13.06 -29.14
C PRO A 103 27.19 -12.29 -27.81
N ALA A 104 27.04 -13.02 -26.71
CA ALA A 104 27.03 -12.45 -25.36
C ALA A 104 28.38 -11.82 -25.02
N ASP A 105 28.35 -10.74 -24.24
CA ASP A 105 29.57 -10.12 -23.71
C ASP A 105 30.27 -11.04 -22.70
N GLU A 106 29.45 -11.75 -21.89
CA GLU A 106 29.95 -12.73 -20.91
C GLU A 106 29.01 -13.93 -20.82
N GLU A 107 29.60 -15.12 -20.58
CA GLU A 107 28.81 -16.33 -20.29
C GLU A 107 29.03 -16.72 -18.83
N LEU A 108 27.96 -16.76 -18.05
CA LEU A 108 27.98 -17.02 -16.62
C LEU A 108 27.41 -18.39 -16.31
N ALA A 109 28.07 -19.16 -15.44
CA ALA A 109 27.49 -20.38 -14.91
C ALA A 109 26.30 -20.04 -13.98
N ALA A 110 25.18 -20.76 -14.11
CA ALA A 110 24.02 -20.57 -13.26
C ALA A 110 24.26 -21.08 -11.81
N VAL A 111 25.15 -22.03 -11.63
CA VAL A 111 25.44 -22.63 -10.33
C VAL A 111 26.60 -21.90 -9.67
N HIS A 112 26.39 -21.51 -8.40
CA HIS A 112 27.44 -20.91 -7.58
C HIS A 112 28.63 -21.85 -7.43
N ASN A 113 29.83 -21.29 -7.56
CA ASN A 113 31.09 -22.00 -7.33
C ASN A 113 32.08 -21.04 -6.65
N SER A 114 32.64 -21.47 -5.53
CA SER A 114 33.60 -20.67 -4.75
C SER A 114 34.94 -20.47 -5.44
N VAL A 115 35.34 -21.41 -6.32
CA VAL A 115 36.65 -21.37 -7.01
C VAL A 115 36.54 -20.67 -8.36
N ARG A 116 35.46 -20.93 -9.11
CA ARG A 116 35.24 -20.31 -10.42
C ARG A 116 34.50 -19.01 -10.24
N THR A 117 35.11 -17.90 -10.60
CA THR A 117 34.49 -16.56 -10.48
C THR A 117 33.43 -16.28 -11.51
N ASN A 118 33.48 -16.98 -12.65
CA ASN A 118 32.54 -16.78 -13.78
C ASN A 118 31.21 -17.48 -13.54
N ASN A 119 30.40 -16.97 -12.58
CA ASN A 119 29.06 -17.43 -12.31
C ASN A 119 28.16 -16.26 -11.88
N ILE A 120 26.86 -16.40 -12.14
CA ILE A 120 25.86 -15.36 -11.86
C ILE A 120 25.84 -14.93 -10.39
N SER A 121 26.02 -15.86 -9.48
CA SER A 121 25.98 -15.58 -8.05
C SER A 121 27.11 -14.64 -7.62
N ARG A 122 28.34 -14.88 -8.04
CA ARG A 122 29.47 -13.99 -7.74
C ARG A 122 29.34 -12.65 -8.44
N PHE A 123 28.88 -12.66 -9.69
CA PHE A 123 28.63 -11.43 -10.43
C PHE A 123 27.68 -10.51 -9.65
N LEU A 124 26.52 -11.04 -9.21
CA LEU A 124 25.51 -10.26 -8.48
C LEU A 124 26.00 -9.85 -7.08
N LEU A 125 26.66 -10.76 -6.34
CA LEU A 125 27.22 -10.46 -5.02
C LEU A 125 28.25 -9.34 -5.08
N ASN A 126 29.08 -9.31 -6.12
CA ASN A 126 30.05 -8.23 -6.32
C ASN A 126 29.36 -6.87 -6.52
N GLN A 127 28.26 -6.81 -7.27
CA GLN A 127 27.52 -5.57 -7.49
C GLN A 127 26.95 -4.99 -6.19
N VAL A 128 26.56 -5.84 -5.25
CA VAL A 128 25.96 -5.42 -3.97
C VAL A 128 26.95 -5.38 -2.80
N GLY A 129 28.24 -5.62 -3.05
CA GLY A 129 29.29 -5.55 -2.03
C GLY A 129 29.33 -6.75 -1.06
N LEU A 130 28.83 -7.90 -1.50
CA LEU A 130 28.79 -9.15 -0.72
C LEU A 130 29.70 -10.26 -1.30
N ASP A 131 30.55 -9.93 -2.25
CA ASP A 131 31.50 -10.95 -2.78
C ASP A 131 32.50 -11.39 -1.70
N GLU A 132 32.91 -12.65 -1.78
CA GLU A 132 33.86 -13.27 -0.85
C GLU A 132 33.45 -13.29 0.63
N LYS A 133 32.14 -13.12 0.94
CA LYS A 133 31.63 -13.28 2.29
C LYS A 133 31.40 -14.75 2.63
N TRP A 134 31.64 -15.08 3.90
CA TRP A 134 31.53 -16.44 4.41
C TRP A 134 30.41 -16.52 5.44
N VAL A 135 29.62 -17.58 5.38
CA VAL A 135 28.50 -17.86 6.30
C VAL A 135 28.69 -19.23 6.94
N ARG A 136 28.38 -19.31 8.22
CA ARG A 136 28.46 -20.57 8.98
C ARG A 136 27.32 -21.48 8.58
N THR A 137 27.63 -22.77 8.36
CA THR A 137 26.65 -23.76 7.90
C THR A 137 26.23 -24.76 8.97
N ASN A 138 27.07 -25.01 9.98
CA ASN A 138 26.80 -25.98 11.04
C ASN A 138 27.31 -25.54 12.41
N LYS A 139 27.03 -26.37 13.42
CA LYS A 139 27.45 -26.14 14.82
C LYS A 139 28.97 -26.25 15.03
N HIS A 140 29.72 -26.79 14.07
CA HIS A 140 31.17 -26.99 14.14
C HIS A 140 31.95 -25.83 13.53
N ASN A 141 31.30 -24.72 13.23
CA ASN A 141 31.88 -23.55 12.58
C ASN A 141 32.43 -23.81 11.16
N GLU A 142 31.93 -24.87 10.49
CA GLU A 142 32.13 -24.96 9.06
C GLU A 142 31.53 -23.74 8.37
N THR A 143 32.34 -23.08 7.53
CA THR A 143 31.90 -21.92 6.77
C THR A 143 31.85 -22.24 5.30
N HIS A 144 30.88 -21.68 4.59
CA HIS A 144 30.81 -21.70 3.14
C HIS A 144 30.78 -20.27 2.60
N MET A 145 31.31 -20.09 1.39
CA MET A 145 31.16 -18.83 0.69
C MET A 145 29.71 -18.56 0.41
N LEU A 146 29.25 -17.33 0.70
CA LEU A 146 27.89 -16.87 0.44
C LEU A 146 27.54 -17.02 -1.04
N SER A 147 26.34 -17.51 -1.33
CA SER A 147 25.77 -17.47 -2.67
C SER A 147 24.64 -16.46 -2.75
N PHE A 148 24.41 -15.86 -3.93
CA PHE A 148 23.29 -14.92 -4.12
C PHE A 148 21.93 -15.57 -3.82
N ARG A 149 21.80 -16.87 -4.07
CA ARG A 149 20.64 -17.68 -3.73
C ARG A 149 20.33 -17.76 -2.24
N ASP A 150 21.34 -17.60 -1.40
CA ASP A 150 21.13 -17.59 0.06
C ASP A 150 20.40 -16.33 0.54
N LEU A 151 20.42 -15.28 -0.28
CA LEU A 151 19.71 -14.02 -0.02
C LEU A 151 18.29 -14.01 -0.58
N SER A 152 17.96 -14.85 -1.57
CA SER A 152 16.74 -14.73 -2.35
C SER A 152 15.46 -14.65 -1.48
N ARG A 153 15.40 -15.43 -0.41
CA ARG A 153 14.26 -15.44 0.54
C ARG A 153 14.10 -14.17 1.38
N LEU A 154 15.00 -13.22 1.26
CA LEU A 154 14.95 -11.93 1.96
C LEU A 154 14.37 -10.81 1.08
N PHE A 155 14.21 -11.04 -0.23
CA PHE A 155 13.74 -10.02 -1.16
C PHE A 155 12.86 -10.55 -2.32
N LEU A 156 12.81 -11.87 -2.56
CA LEU A 156 11.90 -12.51 -3.53
C LEU A 156 10.94 -13.43 -2.77
N ILE A 157 9.73 -12.96 -2.54
CA ILE A 157 8.75 -13.64 -1.70
C ILE A 157 7.54 -14.03 -2.56
N GLY A 158 7.42 -15.32 -2.83
CA GLY A 158 6.26 -15.87 -3.51
C GLY A 158 5.03 -16.02 -2.60
N GLU A 159 3.86 -16.19 -3.17
CA GLU A 159 2.58 -16.30 -2.44
C GLU A 159 2.62 -17.35 -1.33
N THR A 160 3.17 -18.54 -1.61
CA THR A 160 3.29 -19.60 -0.62
C THR A 160 4.16 -19.19 0.56
N GLU A 161 5.28 -18.54 0.31
CA GLU A 161 6.22 -18.07 1.34
C GLU A 161 5.63 -16.90 2.13
N MET A 162 4.89 -16.02 1.46
CA MET A 162 4.21 -14.88 2.09
C MET A 162 3.27 -15.33 3.21
N GLN A 163 2.53 -16.42 2.99
CA GLN A 163 1.52 -16.95 3.91
C GLN A 163 2.04 -18.07 4.81
N ALA A 164 3.28 -18.50 4.64
CA ALA A 164 3.87 -19.64 5.34
C ALA A 164 3.91 -19.45 6.87
N GLU A 165 3.97 -20.55 7.60
CA GLU A 165 4.20 -20.58 9.06
C GLU A 165 5.68 -20.39 9.41
N GLU A 166 6.55 -20.75 8.49
CA GLU A 166 7.98 -20.57 8.62
C GLU A 166 8.34 -19.07 8.76
N ALA A 167 9.35 -18.81 9.56
CA ALA A 167 9.82 -17.46 9.80
C ALA A 167 10.31 -16.79 8.49
N PRO A 168 10.07 -15.48 8.29
CA PRO A 168 10.54 -14.74 7.12
C PRO A 168 12.05 -14.91 6.90
N GLY A 169 12.44 -15.22 5.68
CA GLY A 169 13.84 -15.48 5.32
C GLY A 169 14.33 -16.90 5.61
N PHE A 170 13.51 -17.77 6.19
CA PHE A 170 13.86 -19.16 6.50
C PHE A 170 13.07 -20.17 5.65
N SER A 171 13.75 -21.28 5.31
CA SER A 171 13.17 -22.35 4.48
C SER A 171 12.34 -23.37 5.26
N GLY A 172 12.29 -23.27 6.59
CA GLY A 172 11.71 -24.31 7.46
C GLY A 172 12.59 -25.57 7.59
N ASN A 173 13.64 -25.69 6.81
CA ASN A 173 14.56 -26.83 6.89
C ASN A 173 15.54 -26.66 8.04
N ARG A 174 15.47 -27.56 9.04
CA ARG A 174 16.36 -27.53 10.22
C ARG A 174 17.85 -27.60 9.87
N VAL A 175 18.20 -28.25 8.75
CA VAL A 175 19.59 -28.36 8.30
C VAL A 175 20.13 -27.00 7.86
N ASN A 176 19.30 -26.17 7.23
CA ASN A 176 19.68 -24.87 6.72
C ASN A 176 19.56 -23.74 7.77
N LYS A 177 18.88 -23.98 8.89
CA LYS A 177 18.61 -22.94 9.90
C LYS A 177 19.86 -22.19 10.35
N THR A 178 20.99 -22.88 10.57
CA THR A 178 22.27 -22.25 10.96
C THR A 178 22.79 -21.31 9.88
N LYS A 179 22.76 -21.75 8.61
CA LYS A 179 23.20 -20.97 7.46
C LYS A 179 22.31 -19.74 7.26
N GLU A 180 20.99 -19.94 7.28
CA GLU A 180 20.00 -18.85 7.12
C GLU A 180 20.11 -17.82 8.24
N THR A 181 20.35 -18.25 9.49
CA THR A 181 20.64 -17.36 10.62
C THR A 181 21.92 -16.55 10.39
N SER A 182 22.96 -17.19 9.86
CA SER A 182 24.23 -16.53 9.54
C SER A 182 24.07 -15.50 8.41
N VAL A 183 23.28 -15.84 7.39
CA VAL A 183 22.93 -14.91 6.30
C VAL A 183 22.17 -13.70 6.84
N LEU A 184 21.14 -13.91 7.66
CA LEU A 184 20.38 -12.82 8.26
C LEU A 184 21.27 -11.94 9.18
N LYS A 185 22.16 -12.55 9.95
CA LYS A 185 23.18 -11.82 10.74
C LYS A 185 24.04 -10.94 9.84
N LEU A 186 24.58 -11.50 8.76
CA LEU A 186 25.40 -10.77 7.81
C LEU A 186 24.69 -9.55 7.23
N ILE A 187 23.43 -9.71 6.82
CA ILE A 187 22.63 -8.62 6.23
C ILE A 187 22.32 -7.54 7.27
N LEU A 188 21.98 -7.91 8.51
CA LEU A 188 21.62 -6.97 9.57
C LEU A 188 22.81 -6.28 10.23
N SER A 189 24.00 -6.93 10.25
CA SER A 189 25.19 -6.40 10.94
C SER A 189 26.34 -6.03 10.02
N GLY A 190 26.34 -6.53 8.77
CA GLY A 190 27.49 -6.43 7.86
C GLY A 190 28.66 -7.36 8.21
N GLU A 191 28.55 -8.13 9.30
CA GLU A 191 29.62 -9.00 9.80
C GLU A 191 29.46 -10.43 9.24
N ASP A 192 30.48 -10.91 8.55
CA ASP A 192 30.52 -12.28 8.07
C ASP A 192 31.21 -13.23 9.09
N ASP A 193 31.19 -14.51 8.77
CA ASP A 193 31.75 -15.55 9.63
C ASP A 193 33.18 -16.00 9.21
N SER A 194 33.89 -15.21 8.39
CA SER A 194 35.25 -15.53 7.90
C SER A 194 36.29 -15.62 9.00
N ALA A 195 36.08 -14.93 10.12
CA ALA A 195 37.00 -14.92 11.26
C ALA A 195 36.80 -16.11 12.23
N LEU A 196 35.84 -17.01 11.97
CA LEU A 196 35.61 -18.19 12.79
C LEU A 196 36.75 -19.21 12.58
N THR A 197 37.61 -19.36 13.56
CA THR A 197 38.74 -20.29 13.53
C THR A 197 38.39 -21.68 14.06
N GLU A 198 39.08 -22.70 13.55
CA GLU A 198 38.97 -24.08 14.00
C GLU A 198 39.35 -24.23 15.48
N VAL A 199 38.79 -25.26 16.12
CA VAL A 199 38.81 -25.54 17.57
C VAL A 199 40.27 -25.55 18.13
N PRO A 200 40.59 -24.71 19.14
CA PRO A 200 41.92 -24.66 19.73
C PRO A 200 42.25 -25.91 20.59
N SER A 201 43.55 -26.17 20.81
CA SER A 201 44.06 -27.27 21.63
C SER A 201 43.55 -27.27 23.08
N ALA A 202 43.50 -28.41 23.76
CA ALA A 202 42.99 -28.56 25.13
C ALA A 202 43.60 -27.59 26.17
N GLN A 203 44.88 -27.22 25.95
CA GLN A 203 45.59 -26.30 26.85
C GLN A 203 45.22 -24.80 26.59
N GLU A 204 45.02 -24.44 25.34
CA GLU A 204 44.50 -23.13 24.91
C GLU A 204 43.04 -22.97 25.29
N GLN A 205 42.26 -24.04 25.16
CA GLN A 205 40.86 -24.06 25.62
C GLN A 205 40.74 -23.81 27.14
N LYS A 206 41.66 -24.35 27.96
CA LYS A 206 41.65 -24.13 29.41
C LYS A 206 41.99 -22.68 29.76
N LYS A 207 42.97 -22.06 29.05
CA LYS A 207 43.28 -20.63 29.19
C LYS A 207 42.15 -19.74 28.69
N LEU A 208 41.52 -20.10 27.54
CA LEU A 208 40.40 -19.42 26.98
C LEU A 208 39.18 -19.50 27.90
N ARG A 209 38.88 -20.67 28.47
CA ARG A 209 37.83 -20.88 29.47
C ARG A 209 38.03 -19.98 30.71
N GLY A 210 39.24 -19.92 31.24
CA GLY A 210 39.55 -19.06 32.37
C GLY A 210 39.37 -17.56 32.05
N ALA A 211 39.80 -17.14 30.86
CA ALA A 211 39.57 -15.78 30.39
C ALA A 211 38.09 -15.47 30.13
N GLN A 212 37.35 -16.42 29.53
CA GLN A 212 35.90 -16.29 29.32
C GLN A 212 35.14 -16.22 30.65
N GLN A 213 35.50 -17.08 31.61
CA GLN A 213 34.89 -17.06 32.94
C GLN A 213 35.12 -15.71 33.63
N ALA A 214 36.32 -15.17 33.59
CA ALA A 214 36.63 -13.86 34.19
C ALA A 214 35.86 -12.70 33.51
N VAL A 215 35.65 -12.78 32.20
CA VAL A 215 34.83 -11.79 31.46
C VAL A 215 33.37 -11.91 31.88
N ILE A 216 32.84 -13.13 31.95
CA ILE A 216 31.44 -13.37 32.33
C ILE A 216 31.19 -12.95 33.79
N GLU A 217 32.11 -13.26 34.72
CA GLU A 217 32.05 -12.81 36.12
C GLU A 217 32.04 -11.29 36.19
N ARG A 218 32.81 -10.60 35.37
CA ARG A 218 32.81 -9.13 35.32
C ARG A 218 31.49 -8.57 34.76
N MET A 219 30.93 -9.19 33.71
CA MET A 219 29.62 -8.82 33.18
C MET A 219 28.53 -9.06 34.22
N LEU A 220 28.59 -10.18 34.94
CA LEU A 220 27.65 -10.55 35.98
C LEU A 220 27.66 -9.51 37.10
N SER A 221 28.84 -9.14 37.62
CA SER A 221 29.00 -8.07 38.60
C SER A 221 28.45 -6.72 38.12
N GLN A 222 28.62 -6.40 36.83
CA GLN A 222 28.06 -5.17 36.27
C GLN A 222 26.53 -5.20 36.17
N LEU A 223 25.92 -6.33 35.77
CA LEU A 223 24.47 -6.50 35.74
C LEU A 223 23.86 -6.51 37.15
N GLU A 224 24.50 -7.19 38.14
CA GLU A 224 24.09 -7.19 39.51
C GLU A 224 24.09 -5.78 40.10
N SER A 225 25.09 -4.96 39.75
CA SER A 225 25.11 -3.56 40.18
C SER A 225 23.95 -2.73 39.65
N GLN A 226 23.47 -3.04 38.44
CA GLN A 226 22.28 -2.38 37.87
C GLN A 226 20.97 -2.86 38.50
N LEU A 227 20.96 -4.03 39.09
CA LEU A 227 19.80 -4.64 39.74
C LEU A 227 19.69 -4.36 41.22
N GLN A 228 20.64 -3.68 41.87
CA GLN A 228 20.70 -3.45 43.30
C GLN A 228 19.44 -2.79 43.91
N ASN A 229 18.71 -1.99 43.12
CA ASN A 229 17.48 -1.31 43.54
C ASN A 229 16.24 -1.73 42.79
N VAL A 230 16.28 -2.87 42.09
CA VAL A 230 15.18 -3.38 41.26
C VAL A 230 14.46 -4.49 42.01
N ALA A 231 13.13 -4.50 41.95
CA ALA A 231 12.29 -5.52 42.58
C ALA A 231 12.62 -6.92 42.03
N GLU A 232 12.36 -7.94 42.82
CA GLU A 232 12.62 -9.34 42.40
C GLU A 232 11.84 -9.76 41.14
N PRO A 233 12.37 -10.69 40.34
CA PRO A 233 11.77 -11.13 39.08
C PRO A 233 10.31 -11.56 39.21
N LYS A 234 9.95 -12.21 40.32
CA LYS A 234 8.57 -12.68 40.57
C LYS A 234 7.61 -11.50 40.76
N GLU A 235 8.06 -10.47 41.44
CA GLU A 235 7.29 -9.26 41.67
C GLU A 235 7.14 -8.45 40.38
N LEU A 236 8.24 -8.30 39.60
CA LEU A 236 8.22 -7.66 38.30
C LEU A 236 7.27 -8.34 37.33
N LYS A 237 7.23 -9.68 37.28
CA LYS A 237 6.26 -10.43 36.47
C LYS A 237 4.83 -10.13 36.88
N THR A 238 4.56 -10.12 38.17
CA THR A 238 3.22 -9.78 38.67
C THR A 238 2.82 -8.34 38.35
N GLN A 239 3.76 -7.41 38.38
CA GLN A 239 3.54 -6.03 37.97
C GLN A 239 3.30 -5.93 36.45
N LEU A 240 4.07 -6.68 35.66
CA LEU A 240 3.93 -6.74 34.22
C LEU A 240 2.54 -7.28 33.81
N ASP A 241 2.07 -8.35 34.44
CA ASP A 241 0.74 -8.93 34.15
C ASP A 241 -0.39 -7.92 34.45
N LYS A 242 -0.31 -7.21 35.58
CA LYS A 242 -1.27 -6.16 35.93
C LYS A 242 -1.21 -5.00 34.92
N LEU A 243 -0.01 -4.62 34.51
CA LEU A 243 0.23 -3.54 33.56
C LEU A 243 -0.30 -3.91 32.18
N ASN A 244 -0.02 -5.12 31.70
CA ASN A 244 -0.55 -5.64 30.44
C ASN A 244 -2.09 -5.63 30.45
N SER A 245 -2.73 -6.16 31.51
CA SER A 245 -4.19 -6.10 31.63
C SER A 245 -4.74 -4.66 31.59
N THR A 246 -3.98 -3.68 32.08
CA THR A 246 -4.37 -2.28 32.05
C THR A 246 -4.16 -1.68 30.65
N ILE A 247 -3.06 -2.01 30.00
CA ILE A 247 -2.75 -1.63 28.62
C ILE A 247 -3.83 -2.15 27.67
N ASP A 248 -4.22 -3.42 27.82
CA ASP A 248 -5.28 -4.03 26.99
C ASP A 248 -6.61 -3.29 27.13
N LYS A 249 -6.97 -2.88 28.36
CA LYS A 249 -8.20 -2.09 28.58
C LYS A 249 -8.14 -0.71 27.93
N HIS A 250 -7.01 -0.01 28.05
CA HIS A 250 -6.83 1.29 27.40
C HIS A 250 -6.78 1.16 25.87
N SER A 251 -6.11 0.12 25.36
CA SER A 251 -6.05 -0.17 23.92
C SER A 251 -7.43 -0.47 23.35
N ALA A 252 -8.20 -1.34 24.01
CA ALA A 252 -9.59 -1.62 23.62
C ALA A 252 -10.48 -0.37 23.67
N MET A 253 -10.27 0.50 24.66
CA MET A 253 -11.00 1.75 24.76
C MET A 253 -10.65 2.72 23.62
N ILE A 254 -9.35 2.87 23.32
CA ILE A 254 -8.87 3.69 22.20
C ILE A 254 -9.39 3.12 20.86
N GLY A 255 -9.33 1.79 20.66
CA GLY A 255 -9.88 1.13 19.49
C GLY A 255 -11.36 1.44 19.29
N ASN A 256 -12.15 1.34 20.36
CA ASN A 256 -13.58 1.66 20.33
C ASN A 256 -13.85 3.14 19.97
N LEU A 257 -13.07 4.06 20.56
CA LEU A 257 -13.19 5.49 20.25
C LEU A 257 -12.75 5.80 18.82
N THR A 258 -11.73 5.12 18.32
CA THR A 258 -11.24 5.26 16.94
C THR A 258 -12.29 4.78 15.93
N ASN A 259 -12.93 3.64 16.19
CA ASN A 259 -14.02 3.13 15.35
C ASN A 259 -15.22 4.08 15.34
N GLN A 260 -15.62 4.59 16.52
CA GLN A 260 -16.69 5.59 16.60
C GLN A 260 -16.35 6.87 15.81
N ARG A 261 -15.10 7.32 15.91
CA ARG A 261 -14.59 8.47 15.15
C ARG A 261 -14.65 8.22 13.65
N GLY A 262 -14.20 7.03 13.21
CA GLY A 262 -14.26 6.62 11.82
C GLY A 262 -15.67 6.66 11.24
N GLN A 263 -16.66 6.13 11.97
CA GLN A 263 -18.07 6.20 11.58
C GLN A 263 -18.58 7.64 11.45
N LEU A 264 -18.23 8.53 12.40
CA LEU A 264 -18.64 9.93 12.33
C LEU A 264 -17.96 10.68 11.18
N LEU A 265 -16.72 10.37 10.82
CA LEU A 265 -16.03 10.93 9.66
C LEU A 265 -16.68 10.50 8.35
N LEU A 266 -17.10 9.24 8.23
CA LEU A 266 -17.88 8.76 7.07
C LEU A 266 -19.22 9.47 6.95
N GLU A 267 -19.93 9.68 8.06
CA GLU A 267 -21.16 10.49 8.07
C GLU A 267 -20.88 11.95 7.66
N GLN A 268 -19.82 12.53 8.16
CA GLN A 268 -19.41 13.90 7.81
C GLN A 268 -19.11 14.03 6.31
N SER A 269 -18.40 13.08 5.73
CA SER A 269 -18.12 13.04 4.29
C SER A 269 -19.39 12.96 3.45
N LYS A 270 -20.37 12.14 3.87
CA LYS A 270 -21.68 12.06 3.20
C LYS A 270 -22.46 13.39 3.27
N LEU A 271 -22.44 14.06 4.42
CA LEU A 271 -23.07 15.37 4.54
C LEU A 271 -22.37 16.45 3.73
N GLN A 272 -21.04 16.40 3.63
CA GLN A 272 -20.28 17.32 2.78
C GLN A 272 -20.62 17.15 1.30
N SER A 273 -20.69 15.91 0.82
CA SER A 273 -21.09 15.65 -0.57
C SER A 273 -22.52 16.08 -0.84
N ALA A 274 -23.44 15.88 0.12
CA ALA A 274 -24.82 16.35 0.03
C ALA A 274 -24.89 17.90 0.02
N ASP A 275 -24.12 18.59 0.86
CA ASP A 275 -24.07 20.07 0.87
C ASP A 275 -23.60 20.63 -0.47
N VAL A 276 -22.56 20.03 -1.07
CA VAL A 276 -22.07 20.42 -2.40
C VAL A 276 -23.13 20.22 -3.48
N SER A 277 -23.79 19.05 -3.50
CA SER A 277 -24.87 18.76 -4.46
C SER A 277 -26.03 19.75 -4.31
N GLN A 278 -26.50 19.96 -3.08
CA GLN A 278 -27.60 20.89 -2.78
C GLN A 278 -27.25 22.33 -3.16
N HIS A 279 -26.00 22.76 -2.95
CA HIS A 279 -25.57 24.09 -3.37
C HIS A 279 -25.52 24.25 -4.88
N SER A 280 -25.11 23.21 -5.61
CA SER A 280 -25.14 23.22 -7.07
C SER A 280 -26.58 23.35 -7.57
N GLU A 281 -27.49 22.50 -7.06
CA GLU A 281 -28.91 22.56 -7.44
C GLU A 281 -29.57 23.91 -7.09
N TYR A 282 -29.22 24.47 -5.93
CA TYR A 282 -29.71 25.78 -5.52
C TYR A 282 -29.20 26.89 -6.45
N SER A 283 -27.93 26.85 -6.84
CA SER A 283 -27.34 27.80 -7.77
C SER A 283 -28.01 27.71 -9.15
N ASP A 284 -28.20 26.48 -9.65
CA ASP A 284 -28.83 26.25 -10.94
C ASP A 284 -30.29 26.73 -10.95
N ALA A 285 -31.02 26.43 -9.88
CA ALA A 285 -32.42 26.91 -9.72
C ALA A 285 -32.49 28.45 -9.69
N LYS A 286 -31.53 29.10 -9.01
CA LYS A 286 -31.45 30.58 -8.99
C LYS A 286 -31.17 31.17 -10.37
N VAL A 287 -30.23 30.57 -11.11
CA VAL A 287 -29.91 31.00 -12.48
C VAL A 287 -31.15 30.84 -13.37
N LEU A 288 -31.85 29.71 -13.25
CA LEU A 288 -33.06 29.44 -14.01
C LEU A 288 -34.15 30.47 -13.66
N ARG A 289 -34.36 30.77 -12.37
CA ARG A 289 -35.27 31.79 -11.91
C ARG A 289 -35.00 33.16 -12.52
N GLN A 290 -33.74 33.56 -12.61
CA GLN A 290 -33.33 34.83 -13.25
C GLN A 290 -33.70 34.85 -14.74
N ARG A 291 -33.50 33.74 -15.43
CA ARG A 291 -33.92 33.62 -16.84
C ARG A 291 -35.42 33.73 -17.00
N PHE A 292 -36.21 33.12 -16.12
CA PHE A 292 -37.68 33.22 -16.14
C PHE A 292 -38.18 34.62 -15.80
N ILE A 293 -37.50 35.36 -14.93
CA ILE A 293 -37.80 36.77 -14.67
C ILE A 293 -37.65 37.60 -15.94
N LEU A 294 -36.58 37.37 -16.72
CA LEU A 294 -36.36 38.06 -17.99
C LEU A 294 -37.43 37.66 -19.02
N LEU A 295 -37.76 36.38 -19.10
CA LEU A 295 -38.82 35.88 -20.00
C LEU A 295 -40.20 36.45 -19.63
N ARG A 296 -40.54 36.54 -18.34
CA ARG A 296 -41.73 37.15 -17.85
C ARG A 296 -41.84 38.61 -18.31
N LYS A 297 -40.76 39.39 -18.14
CA LYS A 297 -40.69 40.77 -18.60
C LYS A 297 -40.92 40.88 -20.11
N GLN A 298 -40.37 39.92 -20.87
CA GLN A 298 -40.58 39.88 -22.32
C GLN A 298 -42.08 39.65 -22.63
N TYR A 299 -42.76 38.65 -22.03
CA TYR A 299 -44.18 38.42 -22.23
C TYR A 299 -45.04 39.61 -21.78
N GLU A 300 -44.72 40.21 -20.63
CA GLU A 300 -45.41 41.41 -20.14
C GLU A 300 -45.29 42.59 -21.16
N ASN A 301 -44.06 42.78 -21.73
CA ASN A 301 -43.84 43.80 -22.75
C ASN A 301 -44.55 43.49 -24.07
N ASP A 302 -44.58 42.19 -24.48
CA ASP A 302 -45.26 41.77 -25.69
C ASP A 302 -46.78 41.95 -25.54
N LEU A 303 -47.34 41.65 -24.37
CA LEU A 303 -48.73 41.91 -24.05
C LEU A 303 -49.07 43.40 -24.08
N ALA A 304 -48.21 44.23 -23.45
CA ALA A 304 -48.39 45.69 -23.49
C ALA A 304 -48.32 46.24 -24.91
N ARG A 305 -47.45 45.69 -25.76
CA ARG A 305 -47.40 46.01 -27.19
C ARG A 305 -48.66 45.58 -27.94
N LEU A 306 -49.11 44.38 -27.71
CA LEU A 306 -50.35 43.86 -28.32
C LEU A 306 -51.56 44.69 -27.87
N ASP A 307 -51.63 45.06 -26.60
CA ASP A 307 -52.68 45.89 -26.03
C ASP A 307 -52.69 47.29 -26.66
N MET A 308 -51.48 47.93 -26.80
CA MET A 308 -51.38 49.19 -27.53
C MET A 308 -51.79 49.09 -29.00
N ILE A 309 -51.50 47.95 -29.67
CA ILE A 309 -51.91 47.70 -31.05
C ILE A 309 -53.46 47.57 -31.09
N ALA A 310 -54.01 46.81 -30.14
CA ALA A 310 -55.47 46.63 -30.02
C ALA A 310 -56.20 47.95 -29.74
N GLU A 311 -55.66 48.75 -28.81
CA GLU A 311 -56.18 50.06 -28.46
C GLU A 311 -56.13 51.03 -29.64
N ALA A 312 -54.95 51.10 -30.28
CA ALA A 312 -54.78 51.96 -31.48
C ALA A 312 -55.72 51.51 -32.62
N GLY A 313 -55.82 50.18 -32.83
CA GLY A 313 -56.74 49.60 -33.81
C GLY A 313 -58.21 49.91 -33.51
N ASN A 314 -58.59 49.84 -32.23
CA ASN A 314 -59.91 50.19 -31.78
C ASN A 314 -60.18 51.72 -31.91
N LEU A 315 -59.25 52.54 -31.45
CA LEU A 315 -59.34 54.01 -31.55
C LEU A 315 -59.41 54.51 -32.98
N LEU A 316 -58.66 53.89 -33.87
CA LEU A 316 -58.66 54.22 -35.30
C LEU A 316 -59.85 53.59 -36.06
N GLY A 317 -60.70 52.81 -35.38
CA GLY A 317 -61.81 52.13 -36.01
C GLY A 317 -61.46 50.91 -36.87
N TYR A 318 -60.27 50.40 -36.79
CA TYR A 318 -59.81 49.21 -37.58
C TYR A 318 -60.33 47.88 -37.02
N PHE A 319 -60.55 47.77 -35.68
CA PHE A 319 -60.98 46.51 -35.03
C PHE A 319 -62.42 46.46 -34.55
N ARG A 320 -62.97 47.58 -34.18
CA ARG A 320 -64.38 47.73 -33.79
C ARG A 320 -64.94 49.03 -34.31
N SER A 321 -66.06 48.95 -34.94
CA SER A 321 -66.76 50.15 -35.32
C SER A 321 -67.38 50.80 -34.07
N GLY A 322 -66.71 51.84 -33.59
CA GLY A 322 -67.19 52.70 -32.48
C GLY A 322 -67.46 54.13 -32.95
N THR A 323 -67.87 55.01 -32.06
CA THR A 323 -68.00 56.46 -32.31
C THR A 323 -66.58 57.00 -32.71
N CYS A 324 -66.49 57.77 -33.79
CA CYS A 324 -65.22 58.31 -34.24
C CYS A 324 -64.58 59.19 -33.17
N VAL A 325 -63.37 58.88 -32.72
CA VAL A 325 -62.65 59.58 -31.65
C VAL A 325 -62.27 61.01 -32.04
N PHE A 326 -62.23 61.34 -33.33
CA PHE A 326 -61.89 62.66 -33.83
C PHE A 326 -63.08 63.59 -34.06
N CYS A 327 -64.27 63.07 -34.50
CA CYS A 327 -65.41 63.90 -34.84
C CYS A 327 -66.71 63.50 -34.14
N GLY A 328 -66.70 62.41 -33.32
CA GLY A 328 -67.87 61.93 -32.58
C GLY A 328 -68.94 61.27 -33.46
N ALA A 329 -68.70 60.98 -34.73
CA ALA A 329 -69.71 60.38 -35.63
C ALA A 329 -69.96 58.89 -35.22
N ASP A 330 -71.26 58.49 -35.19
CA ASP A 330 -71.64 57.11 -34.94
C ASP A 330 -71.26 56.20 -36.09
N PRO A 331 -71.05 54.89 -35.83
CA PRO A 331 -70.61 53.91 -36.83
C PRO A 331 -71.40 53.89 -38.13
N SER A 332 -72.69 54.17 -38.01
CA SER A 332 -73.64 54.25 -39.14
C SER A 332 -73.44 55.43 -40.06
N SER A 333 -72.73 56.46 -39.59
CA SER A 333 -72.42 57.72 -40.31
C SER A 333 -70.92 57.80 -40.76
N GLN A 334 -70.13 56.77 -40.53
CA GLN A 334 -68.79 56.72 -40.95
C GLN A 334 -68.64 56.07 -42.35
N HIS A 335 -68.04 56.75 -43.31
CA HIS A 335 -67.74 56.18 -44.62
C HIS A 335 -66.48 55.33 -44.50
N LEU A 336 -66.63 54.09 -44.12
CA LEU A 336 -65.55 53.08 -44.13
C LEU A 336 -65.37 52.61 -45.58
N ASN A 337 -64.13 52.65 -46.06
CA ASN A 337 -63.75 52.16 -47.37
C ASN A 337 -63.87 50.61 -47.35
N LEU A 338 -64.89 50.03 -47.92
CA LEU A 338 -65.25 48.62 -47.89
C LEU A 338 -64.22 47.63 -48.41
N GLU A 339 -63.17 48.14 -49.05
CA GLU A 339 -62.06 47.27 -49.57
C GLU A 339 -61.07 46.81 -48.52
N CYS A 340 -61.06 47.37 -47.28
CA CYS A 340 -60.14 46.99 -46.21
C CYS A 340 -60.73 46.12 -45.11
N ASP A 341 -62.07 45.89 -45.11
CA ASP A 341 -62.77 45.27 -43.99
C ASP A 341 -62.40 43.79 -43.75
N GLY A 342 -62.03 43.05 -44.76
CA GLY A 342 -61.63 41.63 -44.64
C GLY A 342 -60.25 41.41 -44.01
N SER A 343 -59.32 42.35 -44.28
CA SER A 343 -57.96 42.24 -43.73
C SER A 343 -57.87 42.80 -42.28
N ALA A 344 -58.68 43.81 -41.98
CA ALA A 344 -58.68 44.45 -40.66
C ALA A 344 -59.28 43.54 -39.58
N ASN A 345 -60.43 42.85 -39.90
CA ASN A 345 -61.01 41.86 -39.00
C ASN A 345 -60.08 40.62 -38.82
N GLY A 346 -59.41 40.15 -39.86
CA GLY A 346 -58.42 39.09 -39.76
C GLY A 346 -57.24 39.49 -38.89
N PHE A 347 -56.79 40.75 -38.95
CA PHE A 347 -55.72 41.26 -38.12
C PHE A 347 -56.16 41.42 -36.65
N ALA A 348 -57.37 41.90 -36.36
CA ALA A 348 -57.91 41.97 -35.02
C ALA A 348 -58.00 40.60 -34.33
N VAL A 349 -58.52 39.60 -35.07
CA VAL A 349 -58.60 38.23 -34.62
C VAL A 349 -57.20 37.66 -34.36
N SER A 350 -56.21 37.98 -35.19
CA SER A 350 -54.83 37.53 -35.00
C SER A 350 -54.20 38.17 -33.76
N VAL A 351 -54.42 39.46 -33.52
CA VAL A 351 -53.93 40.17 -32.31
C VAL A 351 -54.58 39.58 -31.06
N ASP A 352 -55.92 39.34 -31.08
CA ASP A 352 -56.58 38.72 -29.95
C ASP A 352 -56.10 37.30 -29.68
N SER A 353 -55.92 36.51 -30.75
CA SER A 353 -55.34 35.15 -30.66
C SER A 353 -53.93 35.14 -30.07
N GLU A 354 -53.05 36.05 -30.53
CA GLU A 354 -51.69 36.15 -30.03
C GLU A 354 -51.64 36.67 -28.60
N THR A 355 -52.52 37.61 -28.25
CA THR A 355 -52.70 38.12 -26.89
C THR A 355 -53.11 36.97 -25.93
N ARG A 356 -54.07 36.14 -26.34
CA ARG A 356 -54.53 35.01 -25.55
C ARG A 356 -53.43 34.00 -25.36
N LYS A 357 -52.77 33.62 -26.43
CA LYS A 357 -51.64 32.69 -26.41
C LYS A 357 -50.49 33.22 -25.52
N THR A 358 -50.15 34.51 -25.64
CA THR A 358 -49.10 35.10 -24.81
C THR A 358 -49.51 35.17 -23.33
N LYS A 359 -50.81 35.40 -23.03
CA LYS A 359 -51.34 35.31 -21.67
C LYS A 359 -51.24 33.91 -21.10
N GLU A 360 -51.67 32.88 -21.87
CA GLU A 360 -51.52 31.49 -21.46
C GLU A 360 -50.05 31.12 -21.18
N LEU A 361 -49.14 31.54 -22.05
CA LEU A 361 -47.68 31.33 -21.83
C LEU A 361 -47.16 32.06 -20.59
N LEU A 362 -47.68 33.27 -20.31
CA LEU A 362 -47.32 34.01 -19.10
C LEU A 362 -47.85 33.33 -17.85
N ASP A 363 -49.08 32.85 -17.87
CA ASP A 363 -49.69 32.15 -16.75
C ASP A 363 -48.97 30.83 -16.46
N ASP A 364 -48.61 30.04 -17.48
CA ASP A 364 -47.82 28.82 -17.37
C ASP A 364 -46.40 29.13 -16.80
N LEU A 365 -45.78 30.22 -17.28
CA LEU A 365 -44.51 30.67 -16.77
C LEU A 365 -44.59 31.08 -15.29
N LEU A 366 -45.65 31.79 -14.88
CA LEU A 366 -45.85 32.20 -13.49
C LEU A 366 -46.03 30.99 -12.58
N ALA A 367 -46.82 29.99 -12.99
CA ALA A 367 -46.99 28.74 -12.25
C ALA A 367 -45.66 27.99 -12.13
N THR A 368 -44.86 27.95 -13.19
CA THR A 368 -43.54 27.35 -13.19
C THR A 368 -42.57 28.10 -12.26
N MET A 369 -42.62 29.42 -12.26
CA MET A 369 -41.82 30.26 -11.36
C MET A 369 -42.21 30.04 -9.89
N GLU A 370 -43.48 29.91 -9.56
CA GLU A 370 -43.95 29.61 -8.21
C GLU A 370 -43.44 28.25 -7.73
N SER A 371 -43.53 27.21 -8.59
CA SER A 371 -42.96 25.90 -8.31
C SER A 371 -41.44 25.94 -8.09
N LEU A 372 -40.74 26.74 -8.90
CA LEU A 372 -39.31 26.93 -8.77
C LEU A 372 -38.93 27.68 -7.50
N ASP A 373 -39.70 28.69 -7.10
CA ASP A 373 -39.50 29.41 -5.85
C ASP A 373 -39.70 28.48 -4.63
N ALA A 374 -40.72 27.63 -4.64
CA ALA A 374 -40.93 26.63 -3.61
C ALA A 374 -39.75 25.64 -3.54
N ARG A 375 -39.20 25.24 -4.70
CA ARG A 375 -37.99 24.38 -4.76
C ARG A 375 -36.75 25.09 -4.19
N ILE A 376 -36.56 26.36 -4.52
CA ILE A 376 -35.44 27.17 -3.99
C ILE A 376 -35.55 27.28 -2.46
N GLU A 377 -36.72 27.53 -1.92
CA GLU A 377 -36.96 27.56 -0.46
C GLU A 377 -36.67 26.23 0.20
N ALA A 378 -37.16 25.13 -0.40
CA ALA A 378 -36.90 23.78 0.09
C ALA A 378 -35.42 23.45 0.11
N LEU A 379 -34.68 23.79 -0.96
CA LEU A 379 -33.21 23.62 -1.03
C LEU A 379 -32.49 24.47 0.02
N GLN A 380 -32.91 25.74 0.23
CA GLN A 380 -32.35 26.59 1.29
C GLN A 380 -32.53 25.99 2.68
N LYS A 381 -33.71 25.43 2.94
CA LYS A 381 -34.01 24.74 4.21
C LYS A 381 -33.13 23.51 4.38
N SER A 382 -33.03 22.68 3.33
CA SER A 382 -32.22 21.46 3.33
C SER A 382 -30.75 21.78 3.55
N ILE A 383 -30.18 22.77 2.87
CA ILE A 383 -28.81 23.23 3.07
C ILE A 383 -28.55 23.66 4.51
N LYS A 384 -29.51 24.41 5.12
CA LYS A 384 -29.38 24.83 6.53
C LYS A 384 -29.39 23.63 7.48
N GLU A 385 -30.23 22.63 7.20
CA GLU A 385 -30.33 21.41 7.99
C GLU A 385 -29.07 20.57 7.87
N THR A 386 -28.55 20.38 6.63
CA THR A 386 -27.31 19.66 6.37
C THR A 386 -26.12 20.32 7.07
N ARG A 387 -26.01 21.65 7.01
CA ARG A 387 -24.96 22.40 7.71
C ARG A 387 -25.06 22.27 9.24
N ARG A 388 -26.27 22.32 9.80
CA ARG A 388 -26.47 22.11 11.24
C ARG A 388 -26.06 20.70 11.66
N ALA A 389 -26.42 19.70 10.86
CA ALA A 389 -26.02 18.33 11.10
C ALA A 389 -24.49 18.17 11.03
N ALA A 390 -23.83 18.75 10.02
CA ALA A 390 -22.37 18.74 9.88
C ALA A 390 -21.67 19.39 11.07
N LEU A 391 -22.14 20.54 11.55
CA LEU A 391 -21.61 21.20 12.75
C LEU A 391 -21.80 20.34 14.01
N SER A 392 -22.94 19.68 14.15
CA SER A 392 -23.20 18.76 15.26
C SER A 392 -22.25 17.57 15.25
N LEU A 393 -21.99 17.00 14.06
CA LEU A 393 -21.01 15.92 13.89
C LEU A 393 -19.59 16.37 14.21
N GLN A 394 -19.21 17.56 13.74
CA GLN A 394 -17.91 18.14 14.05
C GLN A 394 -17.70 18.27 15.56
N GLN A 395 -18.69 18.78 16.29
CA GLN A 395 -18.61 18.87 17.75
C GLN A 395 -18.52 17.49 18.43
N ARG A 396 -19.19 16.47 17.87
CA ARG A 396 -19.09 15.10 18.39
C ARG A 396 -17.69 14.52 18.15
N ILE A 397 -17.11 14.75 16.98
CA ILE A 397 -15.74 14.34 16.65
C ILE A 397 -14.75 15.01 17.60
N GLU A 398 -14.85 16.33 17.80
CA GLU A 398 -13.99 17.08 18.74
C GLU A 398 -14.09 16.55 20.17
N LYS A 399 -15.30 16.18 20.62
CA LYS A 399 -15.49 15.57 21.93
C LYS A 399 -14.85 14.19 22.04
N LEU A 400 -14.88 13.39 20.97
CA LEU A 400 -14.19 12.10 20.93
C LEU A 400 -12.67 12.29 20.95
N ASP A 401 -12.14 13.22 20.15
CA ASP A 401 -10.72 13.53 20.12
C ASP A 401 -10.23 14.05 21.47
N ALA A 402 -11.01 14.88 22.14
CA ALA A 402 -10.72 15.36 23.51
C ALA A 402 -10.70 14.23 24.55
N ARG A 403 -11.52 13.18 24.37
CA ARG A 403 -11.49 11.99 25.23
C ARG A 403 -10.35 11.04 24.88
N MET A 404 -10.03 10.92 23.60
CA MET A 404 -8.99 10.00 23.11
C MET A 404 -7.57 10.47 23.47
N ASN A 405 -7.30 11.78 23.44
CA ASN A 405 -5.97 12.33 23.71
C ASN A 405 -5.41 11.98 25.10
N PRO A 406 -6.15 12.13 26.22
CA PRO A 406 -5.66 11.72 27.53
C PRO A 406 -5.45 10.19 27.61
N GLU A 407 -6.31 9.39 26.96
CA GLU A 407 -6.16 7.93 26.94
C GLU A 407 -4.87 7.50 26.21
N LYS A 408 -4.57 8.14 25.08
CA LYS A 408 -3.30 7.93 24.36
C LYS A 408 -2.09 8.34 25.21
N GLY A 409 -2.21 9.42 25.98
CA GLY A 409 -1.17 9.84 26.92
C GLY A 409 -0.93 8.79 28.01
N SER A 410 -2.00 8.34 28.65
CA SER A 410 -1.94 7.29 29.66
C SER A 410 -1.38 5.98 29.13
N LEU A 411 -1.82 5.57 27.94
CA LEU A 411 -1.29 4.36 27.28
C LEU A 411 0.22 4.47 27.02
N ARG A 412 0.69 5.63 26.54
CA ARG A 412 2.12 5.86 26.32
C ARG A 412 2.94 5.75 27.61
N GLU A 413 2.44 6.29 28.72
CA GLU A 413 3.09 6.18 30.03
C GLU A 413 3.12 4.73 30.53
N LEU A 414 2.02 3.99 30.35
CA LEU A 414 1.95 2.58 30.71
C LEU A 414 2.91 1.73 29.87
N LEU A 415 3.01 1.99 28.57
CA LEU A 415 3.96 1.33 27.67
C LEU A 415 5.42 1.64 28.06
N ALA A 416 5.72 2.87 28.44
CA ALA A 416 7.04 3.23 28.93
C ALA A 416 7.39 2.46 30.23
N LYS A 417 6.45 2.37 31.19
CA LYS A 417 6.63 1.56 32.41
C LYS A 417 6.78 0.07 32.11
N ARG A 418 6.00 -0.44 31.15
CA ARG A 418 6.12 -1.82 30.69
C ARG A 418 7.52 -2.11 30.15
N SER A 419 8.00 -1.22 29.27
CA SER A 419 9.34 -1.34 28.69
C SER A 419 10.44 -1.32 29.77
N GLU A 420 10.27 -0.51 30.81
CA GLU A 420 11.20 -0.47 31.95
C GLU A 420 11.21 -1.79 32.72
N ILE A 421 10.02 -2.33 33.05
CA ILE A 421 9.90 -3.63 33.72
C ILE A 421 10.47 -4.76 32.86
N GLU A 422 10.14 -4.79 31.57
CA GLU A 422 10.67 -5.79 30.62
C GLU A 422 12.20 -5.70 30.51
N LYS A 423 12.75 -4.48 30.49
CA LYS A 423 14.19 -4.26 30.55
C LYS A 423 14.81 -4.88 31.80
N HIS A 424 14.22 -4.65 32.97
CA HIS A 424 14.70 -5.22 34.23
C HIS A 424 14.58 -6.75 34.25
N LEU A 425 13.48 -7.31 33.77
CA LEU A 425 13.33 -8.75 33.60
C LEU A 425 14.37 -9.33 32.63
N GLY A 426 14.64 -8.62 31.52
CA GLY A 426 15.71 -8.98 30.60
C GLY A 426 17.09 -8.98 31.24
N LEU A 427 17.38 -8.03 32.15
CA LEU A 427 18.62 -8.05 32.92
C LEU A 427 18.70 -9.27 33.83
N TYR A 428 17.63 -9.67 34.51
CA TYR A 428 17.59 -10.89 35.31
C TYR A 428 17.76 -12.16 34.47
N GLU A 429 17.17 -12.21 33.28
CA GLU A 429 17.37 -13.31 32.34
C GLU A 429 18.82 -13.38 31.84
N GLN A 430 19.44 -12.21 31.59
CA GLN A 430 20.86 -12.13 31.27
C GLN A 430 21.73 -12.63 32.42
N VAL A 431 21.45 -12.21 33.67
CA VAL A 431 22.16 -12.74 34.85
C VAL A 431 22.05 -14.26 34.90
N LYS A 432 20.84 -14.80 34.80
CA LYS A 432 20.60 -16.25 34.78
C LYS A 432 21.33 -16.94 33.63
N THR A 433 21.33 -16.33 32.46
CA THR A 433 22.03 -16.85 31.26
C THR A 433 23.54 -16.88 31.50
N LEU A 434 24.11 -15.81 32.09
CA LEU A 434 25.53 -15.75 32.42
C LEU A 434 25.90 -16.75 33.52
N GLU A 435 25.07 -16.93 34.56
CA GLU A 435 25.26 -17.97 35.57
C GLU A 435 25.21 -19.36 34.99
N ASP A 436 24.25 -19.62 34.06
CA ASP A 436 24.18 -20.90 33.35
C ASP A 436 25.39 -21.09 32.44
N MET A 437 25.89 -20.03 31.79
CA MET A 437 27.15 -20.09 31.04
C MET A 437 28.34 -20.43 31.93
N ILE A 438 28.47 -19.81 33.10
CA ILE A 438 29.54 -20.13 34.07
C ILE A 438 29.43 -21.60 34.47
N ARG A 439 28.23 -22.10 34.78
CA ARG A 439 28.00 -23.51 35.12
C ARG A 439 28.39 -24.45 33.98
N ARG A 440 28.08 -24.09 32.73
CA ARG A 440 28.44 -24.86 31.54
C ARG A 440 29.95 -24.85 31.31
N ILE A 441 30.60 -23.67 31.37
CA ILE A 441 32.04 -23.54 31.22
C ILE A 441 32.80 -24.35 32.29
N GLY A 442 32.22 -24.45 33.51
CA GLY A 442 32.76 -25.24 34.61
C GLY A 442 32.48 -26.75 34.55
N GLY A 443 31.46 -27.17 33.78
CA GLY A 443 30.95 -28.56 33.75
C GLY A 443 31.12 -29.29 32.41
N GLU A 444 31.52 -28.62 31.34
CA GLU A 444 31.52 -29.23 29.99
C GLU A 444 32.82 -29.88 29.59
N THR A 445 32.70 -31.14 29.24
CA THR A 445 33.58 -31.85 28.30
C THR A 445 33.54 -31.21 26.92
N GLU A 446 34.65 -31.06 26.34
CA GLU A 446 35.21 -30.45 25.11
C GLU A 446 34.31 -30.07 23.89
N SER A 447 33.00 -30.30 23.86
CA SER A 447 32.21 -30.19 22.62
C SER A 447 31.25 -28.98 22.49
N GLU A 448 30.96 -28.19 23.58
CA GLU A 448 29.87 -27.22 23.53
C GLU A 448 30.28 -25.71 23.55
N VAL A 449 31.58 -25.41 23.71
CA VAL A 449 32.05 -24.00 23.84
C VAL A 449 31.96 -23.20 22.55
N ALA A 450 31.85 -23.86 21.40
CA ALA A 450 31.86 -23.20 20.09
C ALA A 450 30.54 -22.48 19.71
N THR A 451 29.45 -22.65 20.49
CA THR A 451 28.10 -22.26 20.07
C THR A 451 27.66 -20.85 20.52
N ALA A 452 28.40 -20.20 21.42
CA ALA A 452 27.89 -19.02 22.14
C ALA A 452 28.08 -17.67 21.42
N VAL A 453 28.91 -17.56 20.38
CA VAL A 453 29.31 -16.24 19.79
C VAL A 453 28.54 -15.84 18.52
N ALA A 454 27.67 -16.66 17.99
CA ALA A 454 27.13 -16.51 16.63
C ALA A 454 25.68 -16.02 16.51
N GLY A 455 25.14 -15.34 17.50
CA GLY A 455 23.78 -14.81 17.44
C GLY A 455 23.70 -13.33 17.05
N LEU A 456 22.55 -12.89 16.55
CA LEU A 456 22.23 -11.49 16.32
C LEU A 456 22.41 -10.67 17.61
N GLY A 457 23.11 -9.53 17.54
CA GLY A 457 23.29 -8.60 18.64
C GLY A 457 21.95 -8.01 19.11
N LEU A 458 21.78 -7.80 20.42
CA LEU A 458 20.53 -7.27 20.99
C LEU A 458 20.19 -5.88 20.44
N THR A 459 21.17 -5.02 20.23
CA THR A 459 20.99 -3.70 19.64
C THR A 459 20.46 -3.79 18.22
N VAL A 460 21.07 -4.67 17.41
CA VAL A 460 20.66 -4.90 16.02
C VAL A 460 19.20 -5.40 15.95
N VAL A 461 18.83 -6.34 16.83
CA VAL A 461 17.47 -6.87 16.92
C VAL A 461 16.49 -5.79 17.39
N GLY A 462 16.89 -4.95 18.34
CA GLY A 462 16.07 -3.84 18.84
C GLY A 462 15.79 -2.80 17.75
N ASP A 463 16.83 -2.39 17.05
CA ASP A 463 16.73 -1.41 15.97
C ASP A 463 15.90 -1.97 14.79
N PHE A 464 16.10 -3.24 14.44
CA PHE A 464 15.33 -3.90 13.40
C PHE A 464 13.85 -4.05 13.80
N SER A 465 13.58 -4.41 15.06
CA SER A 465 12.21 -4.44 15.59
C SER A 465 11.52 -3.08 15.49
N ALA A 466 12.24 -2.01 15.77
CA ALA A 466 11.71 -0.64 15.66
C ALA A 466 11.33 -0.30 14.21
N GLU A 467 12.12 -0.73 13.23
CA GLU A 467 11.79 -0.49 11.81
C GLU A 467 10.58 -1.30 11.36
N ILE A 468 10.42 -2.56 11.81
CA ILE A 468 9.20 -3.36 11.56
C ILE A 468 7.98 -2.66 12.17
N SER A 469 8.07 -2.23 13.42
CA SER A 469 6.98 -1.53 14.12
C SER A 469 6.61 -0.23 13.42
N LYS A 470 7.58 0.53 12.95
CA LYS A 470 7.39 1.79 12.20
C LYS A 470 6.60 1.55 10.90
N ARG A 471 6.95 0.53 10.12
CA ARG A 471 6.22 0.15 8.91
C ARG A 471 4.79 -0.25 9.20
N LEU A 472 4.59 -1.13 10.18
CA LEU A 472 3.26 -1.58 10.58
C LEU A 472 2.40 -0.44 11.13
N ALA A 473 2.99 0.52 11.83
CA ALA A 473 2.29 1.72 12.29
C ALA A 473 1.86 2.61 11.12
N ALA A 474 2.73 2.78 10.11
CA ALA A 474 2.39 3.49 8.88
C ALA A 474 1.24 2.83 8.12
N TRP A 475 1.13 1.50 8.18
CA TRP A 475 0.04 0.73 7.55
C TRP A 475 -1.22 0.60 8.42
N HIS A 476 -1.31 1.33 9.51
CA HIS A 476 -2.42 1.28 10.46
C HIS A 476 -2.67 -0.12 11.06
N TYR A 477 -1.63 -0.96 11.10
CA TYR A 477 -1.73 -2.29 11.70
C TYR A 477 -2.07 -2.17 13.21
N PRO A 478 -3.06 -2.94 13.73
CA PRO A 478 -3.46 -2.87 15.13
C PRO A 478 -2.28 -3.19 16.06
N SER A 479 -2.08 -2.36 17.08
CA SER A 479 -1.02 -2.58 18.09
C SER A 479 0.40 -2.72 17.50
N ALA A 480 0.70 -2.03 16.40
CA ALA A 480 2.01 -2.03 15.75
C ALA A 480 3.18 -1.77 16.74
N GLU A 481 2.95 -0.94 17.76
CA GLU A 481 3.93 -0.61 18.81
C GLU A 481 4.32 -1.82 19.69
N SER A 482 3.52 -2.89 19.69
CA SER A 482 3.80 -4.14 20.43
C SER A 482 4.52 -5.19 19.61
N VAL A 483 4.70 -4.94 18.31
CA VAL A 483 5.35 -5.89 17.40
C VAL A 483 6.87 -5.83 17.59
N ARG A 484 7.49 -7.00 17.68
CA ARG A 484 8.96 -7.12 17.84
C ARG A 484 9.47 -8.36 17.12
N TYR A 485 10.74 -8.32 16.75
CA TYR A 485 11.46 -9.48 16.24
C TYR A 485 12.04 -10.27 17.42
N ASP A 486 11.74 -11.55 17.51
CA ASP A 486 12.29 -12.44 18.54
C ASP A 486 13.60 -13.08 18.04
N ARG A 487 14.66 -12.83 18.78
CA ARG A 487 15.99 -13.33 18.47
C ARG A 487 16.12 -14.87 18.55
N ASN A 488 15.37 -15.51 19.46
CA ASN A 488 15.53 -16.93 19.72
C ASN A 488 14.73 -17.75 18.72
N GLU A 489 13.50 -17.32 18.45
CA GLU A 489 12.63 -17.94 17.45
C GLU A 489 12.98 -17.52 16.03
N LEU A 490 13.67 -16.37 15.88
CA LEU A 490 14.01 -15.73 14.60
C LEU A 490 12.76 -15.37 13.78
N ASP A 491 11.68 -14.98 14.48
CA ASP A 491 10.39 -14.63 13.89
C ASP A 491 9.79 -13.39 14.58
N ILE A 492 8.70 -12.87 14.02
CA ILE A 492 7.98 -11.72 14.55
C ILE A 492 6.99 -12.18 15.62
N ILE A 493 6.94 -11.43 16.72
CA ILE A 493 5.90 -11.50 17.73
C ILE A 493 4.97 -10.29 17.56
N ALA A 494 3.68 -10.56 17.35
CA ALA A 494 2.65 -9.55 17.20
C ALA A 494 1.47 -9.88 18.13
N GLY A 495 0.92 -8.89 18.84
CA GLY A 495 -0.18 -9.10 19.78
C GLY A 495 0.12 -10.14 20.89
N GLY A 496 1.39 -10.30 21.24
CA GLY A 496 1.85 -11.28 22.24
C GLY A 496 1.95 -12.72 21.74
N GLN A 497 1.71 -12.98 20.47
CA GLN A 497 1.79 -14.30 19.84
C GLN A 497 2.85 -14.30 18.73
N GLN A 498 3.40 -15.49 18.45
CA GLN A 498 4.31 -15.67 17.30
C GLN A 498 3.54 -15.49 15.99
N ARG A 499 4.20 -14.94 14.97
CA ARG A 499 3.63 -14.78 13.63
C ARG A 499 3.00 -16.07 13.09
N SER A 500 3.65 -17.21 13.30
CA SER A 500 3.20 -18.55 12.88
C SER A 500 1.84 -18.95 13.47
N ALA A 501 1.46 -18.42 14.63
CA ALA A 501 0.17 -18.71 15.29
C ALA A 501 -1.00 -17.87 14.73
N HIS A 502 -0.72 -16.88 13.90
CA HIS A 502 -1.74 -16.04 13.28
C HIS A 502 -2.32 -16.65 12.00
N GLY A 503 -3.48 -16.14 11.57
CA GLY A 503 -4.08 -16.48 10.28
C GLY A 503 -3.22 -16.04 9.09
N LYS A 504 -3.45 -16.64 7.92
CA LYS A 504 -2.66 -16.42 6.69
C LYS A 504 -2.48 -14.94 6.33
N GLY A 505 -3.54 -14.15 6.41
CA GLY A 505 -3.48 -12.73 6.08
C GLY A 505 -2.60 -11.92 7.03
N VAL A 506 -2.68 -12.19 8.33
CA VAL A 506 -1.80 -11.54 9.32
C VAL A 506 -0.35 -11.98 9.10
N ARG A 507 -0.12 -13.26 8.77
CA ARG A 507 1.23 -13.73 8.43
C ARG A 507 1.79 -13.01 7.21
N ALA A 508 0.96 -12.79 6.19
CA ALA A 508 1.38 -12.12 4.95
C ALA A 508 1.80 -10.66 5.20
N ILE A 509 0.97 -9.89 5.88
CA ILE A 509 1.30 -8.48 6.16
C ILE A 509 2.52 -8.33 7.08
N LEU A 510 2.69 -9.23 8.06
CA LEU A 510 3.87 -9.25 8.92
C LEU A 510 5.13 -9.67 8.14
N HIS A 511 5.02 -10.59 7.18
CA HIS A 511 6.12 -10.96 6.30
C HIS A 511 6.51 -9.79 5.37
N ALA A 512 5.53 -9.12 4.77
CA ALA A 512 5.77 -7.93 3.97
C ALA A 512 6.47 -6.83 4.80
N ALA A 513 6.01 -6.61 6.03
CA ALA A 513 6.64 -5.65 6.95
C ALA A 513 8.09 -6.03 7.29
N PHE A 514 8.36 -7.31 7.54
CA PHE A 514 9.72 -7.81 7.75
C PHE A 514 10.61 -7.52 6.55
N THR A 515 10.16 -7.88 5.35
CA THR A 515 10.96 -7.77 4.12
C THR A 515 11.28 -6.32 3.78
N LEU A 516 10.26 -5.44 3.86
CA LEU A 516 10.45 -4.01 3.60
C LEU A 516 11.25 -3.30 4.69
N ALA A 517 11.02 -3.68 5.96
CA ALA A 517 11.83 -3.18 7.08
C ALA A 517 13.29 -3.61 6.97
N LEU A 518 13.57 -4.85 6.55
CA LEU A 518 14.92 -5.34 6.34
C LEU A 518 15.64 -4.53 5.25
N ALA A 519 14.98 -4.33 4.11
CA ALA A 519 15.55 -3.55 3.02
C ALA A 519 15.82 -2.10 3.45
N GLN A 520 14.84 -1.43 4.06
CA GLN A 520 15.01 -0.05 4.53
C GLN A 520 16.08 0.06 5.62
N TYR A 521 16.09 -0.86 6.58
CA TYR A 521 17.12 -0.94 7.61
C TYR A 521 18.53 -0.99 7.02
N CYS A 522 18.71 -1.80 5.95
CA CYS A 522 19.97 -1.89 5.23
C CYS A 522 20.27 -0.57 4.50
N PHE A 523 19.30 0.07 3.88
CA PHE A 523 19.50 1.33 3.15
C PHE A 523 19.90 2.47 4.09
N ASP A 524 19.24 2.62 5.22
CA ASP A 524 19.50 3.67 6.19
C ASP A 524 20.91 3.54 6.82
N ARG A 525 21.37 2.29 6.98
CA ARG A 525 22.66 1.99 7.60
C ARG A 525 23.79 1.70 6.59
N GLN A 526 23.50 1.86 5.30
CA GLN A 526 24.44 1.54 4.23
C GLN A 526 24.96 0.10 4.29
N LEU A 527 24.10 -0.83 4.72
CA LEU A 527 24.37 -2.26 4.71
C LEU A 527 24.06 -2.86 3.32
N PRO A 528 24.69 -3.98 2.96
CA PRO A 528 24.47 -4.59 1.66
C PRO A 528 23.04 -5.15 1.53
N HIS A 529 22.37 -4.79 0.44
CA HIS A 529 21.08 -5.32 0.04
C HIS A 529 20.98 -5.31 -1.49
N PRO A 530 20.28 -6.25 -2.13
CA PRO A 530 20.13 -6.26 -3.59
C PRO A 530 19.56 -4.96 -4.19
N GLY A 531 18.77 -4.19 -3.46
CA GLY A 531 18.21 -2.91 -3.90
C GLY A 531 16.73 -2.98 -4.29
N PHE A 532 16.22 -4.17 -4.52
CA PHE A 532 14.82 -4.41 -4.89
C PHE A 532 14.16 -5.46 -4.00
N VAL A 533 12.84 -5.42 -3.95
CA VAL A 533 11.97 -6.38 -3.26
C VAL A 533 10.83 -6.78 -4.20
N VAL A 534 10.51 -8.06 -4.25
CA VAL A 534 9.39 -8.60 -5.02
C VAL A 534 8.46 -9.37 -4.08
N LEU A 535 7.20 -8.95 -4.00
CA LEU A 535 6.20 -9.52 -3.11
C LEU A 535 5.00 -10.04 -3.90
N ASP A 536 4.65 -11.29 -3.67
CA ASP A 536 3.44 -11.87 -4.26
C ASP A 536 2.33 -11.96 -3.22
N SER A 537 1.27 -11.21 -3.46
CA SER A 537 0.03 -11.21 -2.67
C SER A 537 0.21 -10.84 -1.18
N PRO A 538 0.87 -9.71 -0.86
CA PRO A 538 1.11 -9.31 0.53
C PRO A 538 -0.16 -8.92 1.29
N LEU A 539 -1.26 -8.55 0.61
CA LEU A 539 -2.48 -8.03 1.23
C LEU A 539 -3.74 -8.90 1.06
N VAL A 540 -3.76 -9.84 0.10
CA VAL A 540 -4.96 -10.55 -0.38
C VAL A 540 -5.83 -11.19 0.70
N THR A 541 -5.30 -11.56 1.85
CA THR A 541 -6.05 -12.28 2.89
C THR A 541 -6.04 -11.59 4.26
N TYR A 542 -5.55 -10.37 4.34
CA TYR A 542 -5.44 -9.66 5.60
C TYR A 542 -6.81 -9.14 6.09
N ARG A 543 -7.20 -9.52 7.31
CA ARG A 543 -8.35 -8.97 8.06
C ARG A 543 -7.91 -8.61 9.47
N PRO A 544 -8.23 -7.41 9.99
CA PRO A 544 -7.95 -7.09 11.39
C PRO A 544 -8.75 -7.98 12.33
N PRO A 545 -8.21 -8.31 13.51
CA PRO A 545 -8.85 -9.23 14.45
C PRO A 545 -10.19 -8.77 15.04
N ASP A 546 -10.55 -7.48 14.92
CA ASP A 546 -11.71 -6.88 15.61
C ASP A 546 -12.93 -6.62 14.71
N GLN A 547 -12.95 -7.05 13.44
CA GLN A 547 -14.11 -6.87 12.56
C GLN A 547 -14.97 -8.13 12.48
N SER A 548 -16.23 -8.00 12.93
CA SER A 548 -17.26 -9.01 12.81
C SER A 548 -17.64 -9.28 11.34
N THR A 549 -17.67 -10.50 11.01
CA THR A 549 -18.07 -11.37 9.91
C THR A 549 -19.15 -10.89 8.93
N GLU A 550 -19.06 -9.79 8.21
CA GLU A 550 -20.05 -9.50 7.15
C GLU A 550 -19.50 -8.94 5.82
N SER A 551 -18.21 -9.03 5.53
CA SER A 551 -17.72 -8.75 4.17
C SER A 551 -16.82 -9.87 3.66
N ASP A 552 -17.17 -10.41 2.51
CA ASP A 552 -16.40 -11.44 1.81
C ASP A 552 -15.00 -10.94 1.43
N GLY A 553 -14.01 -11.44 2.14
CA GLY A 553 -12.63 -11.68 1.63
C GLY A 553 -11.69 -10.51 1.43
N GLU A 554 -12.11 -9.26 1.39
CA GLU A 554 -11.22 -8.13 1.07
C GLU A 554 -10.54 -7.53 2.31
N PRO A 555 -9.24 -7.11 2.20
CA PRO A 555 -8.55 -6.40 3.26
C PRO A 555 -9.19 -5.03 3.53
N PRO A 556 -9.06 -4.47 4.75
CA PRO A 556 -9.60 -3.14 5.04
C PRO A 556 -8.99 -2.09 4.10
N GLU A 557 -9.83 -1.31 3.46
CA GLU A 557 -9.43 -0.24 2.54
C GLU A 557 -8.39 0.71 3.14
N ASP A 558 -8.49 0.98 4.44
CA ASP A 558 -7.58 1.87 5.16
C ASP A 558 -6.15 1.30 5.22
N VAL A 559 -5.99 0.01 5.49
CA VAL A 559 -4.67 -0.66 5.51
C VAL A 559 -4.08 -0.74 4.11
N VAL A 560 -4.89 -1.05 3.11
CA VAL A 560 -4.44 -1.10 1.71
C VAL A 560 -3.95 0.26 1.25
N ARG A 561 -4.71 1.32 1.49
CA ARG A 561 -4.32 2.71 1.16
C ARG A 561 -3.05 3.13 1.88
N ALA A 562 -2.96 2.84 3.17
CA ALA A 562 -1.80 3.16 3.99
C ALA A 562 -0.55 2.41 3.53
N PHE A 563 -0.67 1.13 3.17
CA PHE A 563 0.41 0.33 2.60
C PHE A 563 0.95 0.94 1.30
N TYR A 564 0.07 1.21 0.31
CA TYR A 564 0.50 1.81 -0.96
C TYR A 564 1.05 3.22 -0.79
N SER A 565 0.51 4.01 0.13
CA SER A 565 1.03 5.33 0.46
C SER A 565 2.44 5.26 1.08
N ASP A 566 2.66 4.33 2.02
CA ASP A 566 3.94 4.18 2.70
C ASP A 566 5.05 3.73 1.74
N ILE A 567 4.79 2.71 0.89
CA ILE A 567 5.81 2.22 -0.05
C ILE A 567 6.18 3.26 -1.11
N GLN A 568 5.28 4.14 -1.49
CA GLN A 568 5.57 5.23 -2.43
C GLN A 568 6.32 6.40 -1.77
N ALA A 569 6.03 6.68 -0.50
CA ALA A 569 6.57 7.86 0.18
C ALA A 569 7.83 7.58 1.01
N ASN A 570 7.99 6.37 1.55
CA ASN A 570 8.95 6.07 2.61
C ASN A 570 9.82 4.82 2.34
N PHE A 571 9.81 4.28 1.12
CA PHE A 571 10.66 3.17 0.75
C PHE A 571 11.69 3.59 -0.29
N ASP A 572 12.97 3.50 0.04
CA ASP A 572 14.08 3.99 -0.79
C ASP A 572 14.57 2.98 -1.84
N GLY A 573 13.97 1.81 -1.92
CA GLY A 573 14.30 0.76 -2.87
C GLY A 573 13.28 0.62 -3.99
N GLN A 574 13.54 -0.29 -4.90
CA GLN A 574 12.55 -0.73 -5.87
C GLN A 574 11.64 -1.80 -5.25
N ILE A 575 10.33 -1.67 -5.45
CA ILE A 575 9.37 -2.70 -5.05
C ILE A 575 8.48 -3.11 -6.23
N ILE A 576 8.31 -4.41 -6.40
CA ILE A 576 7.41 -5.01 -7.38
C ILE A 576 6.39 -5.86 -6.60
N ILE A 577 5.12 -5.55 -6.77
CA ILE A 577 4.02 -6.20 -6.07
C ILE A 577 3.10 -6.87 -7.08
N MET A 578 2.76 -8.12 -6.83
CA MET A 578 1.67 -8.81 -7.50
C MET A 578 0.48 -8.89 -6.57
N GLU A 579 -0.71 -8.51 -7.04
CA GLU A 579 -1.96 -8.56 -6.27
C GLU A 579 -3.13 -9.07 -7.12
N ASN A 580 -4.14 -9.63 -6.43
CA ASN A 580 -5.37 -10.06 -7.09
C ASN A 580 -6.45 -8.99 -7.11
N THR A 581 -6.26 -7.92 -6.34
CA THR A 581 -7.19 -6.78 -6.24
C THR A 581 -6.54 -5.52 -6.78
N ASP A 582 -7.36 -4.66 -7.35
CA ASP A 582 -6.92 -3.38 -7.90
C ASP A 582 -6.48 -2.43 -6.76
N PRO A 583 -5.48 -1.57 -6.98
CA PRO A 583 -5.17 -0.49 -6.07
C PRO A 583 -6.40 0.41 -5.86
N LEU A 584 -6.70 0.76 -4.60
CA LEU A 584 -7.89 1.56 -4.26
C LEU A 584 -7.79 3.02 -4.72
N ASP A 585 -6.57 3.54 -4.81
CA ASP A 585 -6.29 4.90 -5.28
C ASP A 585 -5.27 4.85 -6.43
N PRO A 586 -5.30 5.82 -7.35
CA PRO A 586 -4.29 5.92 -8.39
C PRO A 586 -2.89 6.01 -7.80
N LEU A 587 -1.98 5.23 -8.33
CA LEU A 587 -0.57 5.26 -7.96
C LEU A 587 0.08 6.56 -8.42
N GLY A 588 1.15 6.99 -7.76
CA GLY A 588 1.92 8.18 -8.12
C GLY A 588 2.50 8.10 -9.54
N ALA A 589 2.85 9.24 -10.11
CA ALA A 589 3.31 9.34 -11.50
C ALA A 589 4.59 8.53 -11.83
N GLU A 590 5.38 8.18 -10.82
CA GLU A 590 6.60 7.38 -10.98
C GLU A 590 6.35 5.87 -10.78
N ALA A 591 5.14 5.47 -10.38
CA ALA A 591 4.77 4.08 -10.22
C ALA A 591 4.22 3.51 -11.54
N PHE A 592 4.49 2.23 -11.80
CA PHE A 592 3.86 1.49 -12.88
C PHE A 592 2.68 0.70 -12.34
N ASP A 593 1.52 0.97 -12.89
CA ASP A 593 0.26 0.30 -12.62
C ASP A 593 -0.09 -0.60 -13.82
N ILE A 594 -0.01 -1.91 -13.62
CA ILE A 594 -0.14 -2.91 -14.69
C ILE A 594 -1.31 -3.84 -14.37
N CYS A 595 -2.43 -3.60 -15.05
CA CYS A 595 -3.60 -4.45 -14.93
C CYS A 595 -3.58 -5.60 -15.93
N PHE A 596 -3.73 -6.83 -15.45
CA PHE A 596 -4.00 -8.02 -16.27
C PHE A 596 -5.50 -8.32 -16.22
N THR A 597 -6.17 -8.22 -17.35
CA THR A 597 -7.64 -8.24 -17.40
C THR A 597 -8.25 -9.64 -17.57
N LYS A 598 -7.45 -10.60 -18.08
CA LYS A 598 -7.93 -11.93 -18.55
C LYS A 598 -8.99 -11.84 -19.67
N HIS A 599 -9.12 -10.66 -20.28
CA HIS A 599 -9.99 -10.40 -21.43
C HIS A 599 -9.14 -9.97 -22.64
N THR A 600 -9.39 -10.55 -23.82
CA THR A 600 -8.64 -10.23 -25.04
C THR A 600 -8.97 -8.84 -25.59
N ASP A 601 -10.18 -8.36 -25.31
CA ASP A 601 -10.72 -7.10 -25.84
C ASP A 601 -10.52 -5.89 -24.91
N GLU A 602 -10.04 -6.13 -23.68
CA GLU A 602 -9.90 -5.08 -22.65
C GLU A 602 -8.49 -5.07 -22.06
N GLY A 603 -7.60 -4.25 -22.60
CA GLY A 603 -6.26 -4.04 -22.03
C GLY A 603 -5.33 -5.23 -22.22
N ARG A 604 -4.51 -5.53 -21.23
CA ARG A 604 -3.52 -6.61 -21.28
C ARG A 604 -4.11 -7.89 -20.67
N TYR A 605 -4.19 -8.95 -21.48
CA TYR A 605 -4.76 -10.23 -21.04
C TYR A 605 -4.07 -10.81 -19.79
N GLY A 606 -2.73 -10.88 -19.80
CA GLY A 606 -1.90 -11.44 -18.75
C GLY A 606 -0.43 -11.21 -19.04
N PHE A 607 0.45 -11.97 -18.38
CA PHE A 607 1.89 -11.87 -18.65
C PHE A 607 2.20 -12.27 -20.09
N PHE A 608 1.70 -13.42 -20.53
CA PHE A 608 1.83 -13.87 -21.92
C PHE A 608 0.68 -13.32 -22.77
N PRO A 609 0.99 -12.78 -23.97
CA PRO A 609 -0.05 -12.38 -24.90
C PRO A 609 -0.81 -13.61 -25.40
N VAL A 610 -2.12 -13.50 -25.52
CA VAL A 610 -2.94 -14.50 -26.23
C VAL A 610 -2.68 -14.34 -27.71
N VAL A 611 -2.29 -15.41 -28.36
CA VAL A 611 -2.25 -15.46 -29.83
C VAL A 611 -3.63 -15.95 -30.25
N ASP A 612 -4.41 -15.11 -30.91
CA ASP A 612 -5.61 -15.58 -31.63
C ASP A 612 -5.15 -16.58 -32.67
N ASP A 613 -5.59 -17.83 -32.55
CA ASP A 613 -5.36 -18.92 -33.53
C ASP A 613 -6.03 -18.66 -34.88
#